data_8e904aad7c0204d5373c485d9fed8fed
#
_entry.id   8e904aad7c0204d5373c485d9fed8fed
#
_cell.length_a   1.000
_cell.length_b   1.000
_cell.length_c   1.000
_cell.angle_alpha   90.00
_cell.angle_beta   90.00
_cell.angle_gamma   90.00
#
_symmetry.space_group_name_H-M   'P 1'
#
loop_
_entity.id
_entity.type
_entity.pdbx_description
1 polymer ?
#
loop_
_entity_poly.entity_id
_entity_poly.type
_entity_poly.pdbx_seq_one_letter_code
_entity_poly.pdbx_strand_id
1 'polypeptide(L)'
;MLTALANGLSLGRIHHAYLFSGTRGVGKTSIARLLAKGLNCETGITATPCGVCDNCREIEQGRFVDLIEIDAASRTKVEDTRDLLDNVQYAPARGRFKVYLIDEVHMLSRHSFNALLKTLEEPPEHVKFLLATTDPQKLPVTILSRCLQFHLKALDVEQIRHQLEHILNEEHIAHEPRALQLLARAAEGSLRDALSLTDQAIASGDGQVSTQGVSAMLGTLDDDQALSLVEAMVEANGERVMALINEAAARGIEWEALLVEMLGLLHRIAMVQLSPAALGNDMAAIELRMRELARTIPPTDIQLYYQTLLIGRKELPYAPDRRMGVEMTLLRALAFHPRMPLPDPEVPRQSFAPVAPTAVMTPTQVPPQPQSAPQQAPTVPLPETTSQVLAARQQLQRVQGATKAKKSEPAAATRARPVNNAALERLASVTDRVQARPVPSALEKAPAKKEAYRWKATTPVMQQKXKWSPRRRR
;
A
#
# COMPACT_ATOMS: atom_id res chain seq x y z
N MET A 1 15.46 19.02 6.36
CA MET A 1 15.14 18.53 7.72
C MET A 1 16.39 18.35 8.58
N LEU A 2 17.31 17.47 8.24
CA LEU A 2 18.54 17.21 9.04
C LEU A 2 19.33 18.50 9.33
N THR A 3 19.48 19.38 8.35
CA THR A 3 20.12 20.69 8.53
C THR A 3 19.43 21.54 9.61
N ALA A 4 18.10 21.53 9.64
CA ALA A 4 17.33 22.30 10.63
C ALA A 4 17.53 21.72 12.05
N LEU A 5 17.54 20.38 12.19
CA LEU A 5 17.84 19.71 13.47
C LEU A 5 19.29 19.99 13.92
N ALA A 6 20.24 19.87 13.00
CA ALA A 6 21.65 20.15 13.27
C ALA A 6 21.87 21.59 13.75
N ASN A 7 21.27 22.55 13.05
CA ASN A 7 21.32 23.96 13.42
C ASN A 7 20.67 24.21 14.80
N GLY A 8 19.53 23.58 15.07
CA GLY A 8 18.85 23.67 16.38
C GLY A 8 19.76 23.19 17.52
N LEU A 9 20.42 22.04 17.33
CA LEU A 9 21.36 21.49 18.32
C LEU A 9 22.60 22.40 18.50
N SER A 10 23.18 22.88 17.40
CA SER A 10 24.39 23.74 17.44
C SER A 10 24.12 25.10 18.06
N LEU A 11 22.91 25.65 17.88
CA LEU A 11 22.53 26.94 18.46
C LEU A 11 21.93 26.81 19.86
N GLY A 12 21.80 25.60 20.40
CA GLY A 12 21.16 25.34 21.68
C GLY A 12 19.64 25.63 21.70
N ARG A 13 19.02 25.77 20.53
CA ARG A 13 17.58 26.01 20.40
C ARG A 13 16.84 24.70 20.30
N ILE A 14 16.67 24.05 21.44
CA ILE A 14 16.08 22.72 21.54
C ILE A 14 14.60 22.84 21.94
N HIS A 15 13.71 22.43 21.04
CA HIS A 15 12.29 22.39 21.33
C HIS A 15 11.97 21.26 22.32
N HIS A 16 10.86 21.36 23.04
CA HIS A 16 10.43 20.31 23.97
C HIS A 16 9.82 19.08 23.25
N ALA A 17 9.25 19.26 22.04
CA ALA A 17 8.60 18.19 21.31
C ALA A 17 8.86 18.28 19.80
N TYR A 18 9.21 17.15 19.20
CA TYR A 18 9.43 16.96 17.76
C TYR A 18 8.46 15.91 17.24
N LEU A 19 7.87 16.14 16.08
CA LEU A 19 6.99 15.19 15.42
C LEU A 19 7.57 14.80 14.04
N PHE A 20 7.92 13.54 13.88
CA PHE A 20 8.42 12.95 12.64
C PHE A 20 7.27 12.24 11.94
N SER A 21 6.83 12.73 10.79
CA SER A 21 5.77 12.12 9.97
C SER A 21 6.34 11.57 8.67
N GLY A 22 5.70 10.53 8.11
CA GLY A 22 6.12 9.91 6.84
C GLY A 22 5.76 8.44 6.79
N THR A 23 5.88 7.84 5.62
CA THR A 23 5.55 6.43 5.39
C THR A 23 6.38 5.49 6.28
N ARG A 24 5.94 4.24 6.38
CA ARG A 24 6.66 3.20 7.13
C ARG A 24 8.06 3.01 6.51
N GLY A 25 9.05 2.69 7.35
CA GLY A 25 10.38 2.29 6.91
C GLY A 25 11.30 3.40 6.38
N VAL A 26 10.90 4.69 6.45
CA VAL A 26 11.72 5.83 5.99
C VAL A 26 12.73 6.35 7.04
N GLY A 27 12.86 5.66 8.18
CA GLY A 27 13.85 6.01 9.21
C GLY A 27 13.40 6.99 10.29
N LYS A 28 12.08 7.16 10.54
CA LYS A 28 11.55 8.05 11.58
C LYS A 28 12.18 7.78 12.96
N THR A 29 12.13 6.54 13.40
CA THR A 29 12.68 6.08 14.71
C THR A 29 14.21 6.22 14.76
N SER A 30 14.90 5.93 13.64
CA SER A 30 16.36 6.07 13.52
C SER A 30 16.80 7.53 13.70
N ILE A 31 16.12 8.46 13.05
CA ILE A 31 16.40 9.91 13.19
C ILE A 31 16.10 10.38 14.62
N ALA A 32 15.02 9.87 15.23
CA ALA A 32 14.69 10.18 16.62
C ALA A 32 15.79 9.69 17.58
N ARG A 33 16.31 8.47 17.40
CA ARG A 33 17.45 7.95 18.19
C ARG A 33 18.71 8.76 17.96
N LEU A 34 18.99 9.18 16.71
CA LEU A 34 20.14 10.05 16.41
C LEU A 34 20.01 11.39 17.13
N LEU A 35 18.81 11.97 17.17
CA LEU A 35 18.55 13.20 17.93
C LEU A 35 18.75 12.97 19.43
N ALA A 36 18.30 11.84 19.98
CA ALA A 36 18.52 11.45 21.38
C ALA A 36 20.01 11.33 21.71
N LYS A 37 20.82 10.76 20.79
CA LYS A 37 22.30 10.74 20.92
C LYS A 37 22.88 12.16 20.95
N GLY A 38 22.43 13.03 20.04
CA GLY A 38 22.87 14.43 19.97
C GLY A 38 22.54 15.24 21.21
N LEU A 39 21.44 14.92 21.91
CA LEU A 39 21.02 15.55 23.15
C LEU A 39 21.82 15.06 24.36
N ASN A 40 22.15 13.77 24.41
CA ASN A 40 22.71 13.10 25.60
C ASN A 40 24.19 12.65 25.45
N CYS A 41 24.83 12.98 24.32
CA CYS A 41 26.26 12.67 24.13
C CYS A 41 27.12 13.29 25.22
N GLU A 42 28.07 12.54 25.81
CA GLU A 42 28.93 13.01 26.87
C GLU A 42 29.77 14.24 26.46
N THR A 43 30.13 14.37 25.19
CA THR A 43 30.87 15.53 24.67
C THR A 43 30.09 16.85 24.73
N GLY A 44 28.77 16.77 24.94
CA GLY A 44 27.88 17.93 24.97
C GLY A 44 26.68 17.76 24.03
N ILE A 45 25.85 18.80 23.97
CA ILE A 45 24.75 18.86 22.98
C ILE A 45 25.39 19.13 21.61
N THR A 46 25.19 18.24 20.67
CA THR A 46 25.88 18.29 19.37
C THR A 46 25.05 17.73 18.23
N ALA A 47 25.26 18.28 17.06
CA ALA A 47 24.72 17.76 15.80
C ALA A 47 25.46 16.50 15.31
N THR A 48 26.69 16.29 15.82
CA THR A 48 27.55 15.15 15.47
C THR A 48 27.91 14.37 16.74
N PRO A 49 27.03 13.49 17.23
CA PRO A 49 27.32 12.69 18.41
C PRO A 49 28.55 11.78 18.18
N CYS A 50 29.39 11.60 19.20
CA CYS A 50 30.65 10.90 19.03
C CYS A 50 30.54 9.42 18.67
N GLY A 51 29.42 8.77 18.99
CA GLY A 51 29.18 7.35 18.72
C GLY A 51 29.93 6.36 19.61
N VAL A 52 30.95 6.82 20.38
CA VAL A 52 31.83 5.94 21.14
C VAL A 52 31.65 6.02 22.66
N CYS A 53 31.05 7.07 23.21
CA CYS A 53 30.77 7.19 24.63
C CYS A 53 29.65 6.22 25.06
N ASP A 54 29.58 5.95 26.36
CA ASP A 54 28.62 4.99 26.91
C ASP A 54 27.18 5.38 26.58
N ASN A 55 26.81 6.65 26.72
CA ASN A 55 25.47 7.12 26.38
C ASN A 55 25.13 6.86 24.89
N CYS A 56 26.05 7.16 23.96
CA CYS A 56 25.82 6.92 22.53
C CYS A 56 25.66 5.43 22.22
N ARG A 57 26.50 4.57 22.82
CA ARG A 57 26.43 3.12 22.64
C ARG A 57 25.14 2.53 23.21
N GLU A 58 24.75 2.94 24.41
CA GLU A 58 23.53 2.46 25.07
C GLU A 58 22.27 2.90 24.33
N ILE A 59 22.24 4.14 23.81
CA ILE A 59 21.12 4.62 22.96
C ILE A 59 21.03 3.76 21.69
N GLU A 60 22.17 3.47 21.06
CA GLU A 60 22.20 2.63 19.85
C GLU A 60 21.67 1.22 20.12
N GLN A 61 22.07 0.65 21.26
CA GLN A 61 21.65 -0.68 21.69
C GLN A 61 20.22 -0.71 22.28
N GLY A 62 19.57 0.45 22.43
CA GLY A 62 18.22 0.54 23.02
C GLY A 62 18.17 0.25 24.51
N ARG A 63 19.28 0.48 25.25
CA ARG A 63 19.41 0.18 26.69
C ARG A 63 19.64 1.41 27.56
N PHE A 64 19.63 2.60 26.99
CA PHE A 64 19.85 3.85 27.74
C PHE A 64 18.65 4.15 28.64
N VAL A 65 18.88 4.29 29.94
CA VAL A 65 17.84 4.43 30.95
C VAL A 65 16.95 5.67 30.73
N ASP A 66 17.54 6.77 30.26
CA ASP A 66 16.83 8.03 30.04
C ASP A 66 16.24 8.16 28.63
N LEU A 67 16.29 7.10 27.80
CA LEU A 67 15.54 7.00 26.53
C LEU A 67 14.43 5.96 26.68
N ILE A 68 13.22 6.45 26.83
CA ILE A 68 12.02 5.61 27.01
C ILE A 68 11.34 5.47 25.64
N GLU A 69 11.44 4.28 25.04
CA GLU A 69 10.82 3.98 23.76
C GLU A 69 9.47 3.29 23.99
N ILE A 70 8.42 3.87 23.41
CA ILE A 70 7.04 3.42 23.53
C ILE A 70 6.50 3.19 22.11
N ASP A 71 6.09 1.96 21.81
CA ASP A 71 5.35 1.65 20.60
C ASP A 71 3.86 1.70 20.93
N ALA A 72 3.18 2.75 20.46
CA ALA A 72 1.75 2.97 20.73
C ALA A 72 0.84 1.96 20.02
N ALA A 73 1.34 1.23 19.02
CA ALA A 73 0.59 0.19 18.33
C ALA A 73 0.53 -1.12 19.11
N SER A 74 1.41 -1.30 20.10
CA SER A 74 1.48 -2.51 20.90
C SER A 74 0.34 -2.56 21.93
N ARG A 75 -0.58 -3.51 21.78
CA ARG A 75 -1.80 -3.63 22.61
C ARG A 75 -1.53 -3.83 24.11
N THR A 76 -0.42 -4.42 24.47
CA THR A 76 -0.04 -4.72 25.85
C THR A 76 0.43 -3.51 26.65
N LYS A 77 0.70 -2.39 26.00
CA LYS A 77 1.35 -1.21 26.62
C LYS A 77 0.42 0.02 26.75
N VAL A 78 -0.87 -0.09 26.43
CA VAL A 78 -1.79 1.07 26.46
C VAL A 78 -1.99 1.61 27.87
N GLU A 79 -2.09 0.72 28.86
CA GLU A 79 -2.20 1.10 30.29
C GLU A 79 -0.86 1.60 30.82
N ASP A 80 0.23 0.90 30.48
CA ASP A 80 1.60 1.27 30.89
C ASP A 80 2.02 2.64 30.38
N THR A 81 1.55 3.05 29.18
CA THR A 81 1.88 4.35 28.59
C THR A 81 1.42 5.53 29.46
N ARG A 82 0.29 5.39 30.13
CA ARG A 82 -0.21 6.43 31.04
C ARG A 82 0.70 6.58 32.26
N ASP A 83 1.03 5.47 32.89
CA ASP A 83 1.90 5.46 34.08
C ASP A 83 3.29 6.02 33.76
N LEU A 84 3.80 5.74 32.56
CA LEU A 84 5.06 6.30 32.08
C LEU A 84 4.97 7.83 31.86
N LEU A 85 3.84 8.32 31.36
CA LEU A 85 3.61 9.76 31.14
C LEU A 85 3.38 10.50 32.48
N ASP A 86 2.77 9.87 33.47
CA ASP A 86 2.60 10.43 34.81
C ASP A 86 3.95 10.57 35.54
N ASN A 87 4.95 9.77 35.15
CA ASN A 87 6.32 9.79 35.70
C ASN A 87 7.27 10.75 34.98
N VAL A 88 6.77 11.60 34.08
CA VAL A 88 7.59 12.55 33.29
C VAL A 88 8.29 13.60 34.18
N GLN A 89 7.70 13.96 35.30
CA GLN A 89 8.20 15.00 36.20
C GLN A 89 9.56 14.68 36.84
N TYR A 90 9.96 13.41 36.89
CA TYR A 90 11.23 13.01 37.54
C TYR A 90 12.42 13.30 36.63
N ALA A 91 13.49 13.80 37.27
CA ALA A 91 14.75 14.12 36.63
C ALA A 91 15.40 12.90 35.93
N PRO A 92 16.23 13.11 34.91
CA PRO A 92 16.97 12.02 34.28
C PRO A 92 17.95 11.38 35.25
N ALA A 93 18.25 10.09 35.09
CA ALA A 93 19.15 9.32 35.96
C ALA A 93 20.63 9.54 35.60
N ARG A 94 20.95 9.62 34.29
CA ARG A 94 22.33 9.74 33.79
C ARG A 94 22.48 10.83 32.72
N GLY A 95 21.47 10.93 31.84
CA GLY A 95 21.49 11.86 30.72
C GLY A 95 21.26 13.31 31.10
N ARG A 96 21.52 14.23 30.20
CA ARG A 96 21.11 15.63 30.33
C ARG A 96 19.59 15.78 30.17
N PHE A 97 19.01 14.98 29.30
CA PHE A 97 17.59 15.01 29.01
C PHE A 97 16.99 13.61 29.12
N LYS A 98 15.81 13.54 29.69
CA LYS A 98 14.94 12.37 29.65
C LYS A 98 14.13 12.43 28.36
N VAL A 99 14.32 11.46 27.49
CA VAL A 99 13.75 11.46 26.13
C VAL A 99 12.66 10.40 26.02
N TYR A 100 11.48 10.82 25.63
CA TYR A 100 10.34 9.93 25.35
C TYR A 100 10.19 9.80 23.83
N LEU A 101 10.52 8.64 23.29
CA LEU A 101 10.33 8.30 21.88
C LEU A 101 9.05 7.48 21.76
N ILE A 102 7.99 8.10 21.19
CA ILE A 102 6.69 7.45 21.02
C ILE A 102 6.50 7.18 19.53
N ASP A 103 6.57 5.90 19.16
CA ASP A 103 6.33 5.47 17.77
C ASP A 103 4.85 5.20 17.54
N GLU A 104 4.40 5.47 16.33
CA GLU A 104 2.99 5.40 15.90
C GLU A 104 2.04 6.09 16.87
N VAL A 105 2.42 7.30 17.28
CA VAL A 105 1.72 8.10 18.30
C VAL A 105 0.22 8.24 18.03
N HIS A 106 -0.23 8.16 16.79
CA HIS A 106 -1.65 8.22 16.41
C HIS A 106 -2.47 7.03 16.93
N MET A 107 -1.81 5.98 17.42
CA MET A 107 -2.45 4.79 18.01
C MET A 107 -2.70 4.92 19.51
N LEU A 108 -2.27 6.00 20.14
CA LEU A 108 -2.50 6.25 21.57
C LEU A 108 -4.00 6.34 21.88
N SER A 109 -4.38 5.89 23.08
CA SER A 109 -5.74 6.06 23.61
C SER A 109 -6.06 7.54 23.87
N ARG A 110 -7.33 7.89 23.94
CA ARG A 110 -7.76 9.26 24.30
C ARG A 110 -7.22 9.70 25.66
N HIS A 111 -7.11 8.77 26.61
CA HIS A 111 -6.59 9.05 27.95
C HIS A 111 -5.10 9.35 27.91
N SER A 112 -4.31 8.53 27.17
CA SER A 112 -2.86 8.76 26.95
C SER A 112 -2.62 10.07 26.20
N PHE A 113 -3.46 10.40 25.21
CA PHE A 113 -3.37 11.69 24.52
C PHE A 113 -3.56 12.87 25.50
N ASN A 114 -4.54 12.79 26.39
CA ASN A 114 -4.81 13.85 27.38
C ASN A 114 -3.66 14.00 28.38
N ALA A 115 -3.03 12.89 28.79
CA ALA A 115 -1.85 12.92 29.65
C ALA A 115 -0.67 13.58 28.92
N LEU A 116 -0.43 13.17 27.67
CA LEU A 116 0.62 13.77 26.83
C LEU A 116 0.40 15.27 26.61
N LEU A 117 -0.85 15.69 26.36
CA LEU A 117 -1.19 17.12 26.14
C LEU A 117 -0.87 17.97 27.35
N LYS A 118 -1.18 17.52 28.59
CA LYS A 118 -0.83 18.23 29.82
C LYS A 118 0.67 18.51 29.91
N THR A 119 1.47 17.48 29.61
CA THR A 119 2.93 17.61 29.65
C THR A 119 3.49 18.48 28.52
N LEU A 120 2.84 18.46 27.34
CA LEU A 120 3.23 19.31 26.20
C LEU A 120 2.86 20.78 26.42
N GLU A 121 1.87 21.07 27.28
CA GLU A 121 1.46 22.44 27.65
C GLU A 121 2.44 23.07 28.66
N GLU A 122 2.88 22.27 29.64
CA GLU A 122 3.84 22.69 30.67
C GLU A 122 5.00 21.67 30.71
N PRO A 123 5.88 21.69 29.69
CA PRO A 123 6.95 20.68 29.60
C PRO A 123 8.09 20.98 30.60
N PRO A 124 8.52 19.99 31.40
CA PRO A 124 9.73 20.14 32.22
C PRO A 124 10.97 20.38 31.33
N GLU A 125 11.89 21.22 31.74
CA GLU A 125 13.06 21.61 30.95
C GLU A 125 13.92 20.41 30.54
N HIS A 126 14.02 19.43 31.44
CA HIS A 126 14.84 18.22 31.27
C HIS A 126 14.18 17.15 30.41
N VAL A 127 12.93 17.35 29.92
CA VAL A 127 12.18 16.35 29.15
C VAL A 127 12.10 16.75 27.69
N LYS A 128 12.27 15.77 26.80
CA LYS A 128 12.11 15.93 25.35
C LYS A 128 11.23 14.82 24.78
N PHE A 129 10.25 15.20 23.96
CA PHE A 129 9.35 14.27 23.28
C PHE A 129 9.75 14.14 21.80
N LEU A 130 9.96 12.91 21.36
CA LEU A 130 10.22 12.55 19.97
C LEU A 130 9.06 11.67 19.50
N LEU A 131 8.12 12.27 18.80
CA LEU A 131 6.91 11.59 18.35
C LEU A 131 7.08 11.14 16.90
N ALA A 132 6.70 9.91 16.58
CA ALA A 132 6.73 9.40 15.21
C ALA A 132 5.33 8.91 14.79
N THR A 133 4.94 9.15 13.55
CA THR A 133 3.65 8.72 13.02
C THR A 133 3.71 8.46 11.51
N THR A 134 2.97 7.46 11.07
CA THR A 134 2.72 7.26 9.64
C THR A 134 1.54 8.11 9.15
N ASP A 135 0.63 8.48 10.06
CA ASP A 135 -0.57 9.24 9.70
C ASP A 135 -0.74 10.49 10.59
N PRO A 136 -0.20 11.64 10.18
CA PRO A 136 -0.35 12.87 10.95
C PRO A 136 -1.79 13.41 10.97
N GLN A 137 -2.65 12.99 10.02
CA GLN A 137 -4.03 13.46 9.95
C GLN A 137 -4.90 12.92 11.10
N LYS A 138 -4.52 11.79 11.67
CA LYS A 138 -5.21 11.19 12.83
C LYS A 138 -4.86 11.87 14.15
N LEU A 139 -3.86 12.76 14.17
CA LEU A 139 -3.44 13.44 15.39
C LEU A 139 -4.31 14.68 15.67
N PRO A 140 -4.68 14.91 16.94
CA PRO A 140 -5.35 16.14 17.32
C PRO A 140 -4.52 17.39 16.98
N VAL A 141 -5.18 18.42 16.48
CA VAL A 141 -4.54 19.72 16.13
C VAL A 141 -3.82 20.32 17.34
N THR A 142 -4.32 20.06 18.53
CA THR A 142 -3.72 20.51 19.80
C THR A 142 -2.30 19.95 20.03
N ILE A 143 -2.01 18.71 19.58
CA ILE A 143 -0.65 18.13 19.61
C ILE A 143 0.20 18.74 18.50
N LEU A 144 -0.38 18.81 17.28
CA LEU A 144 0.33 19.33 16.11
C LEU A 144 0.85 20.76 16.32
N SER A 145 0.06 21.60 17.00
CA SER A 145 0.43 23.02 17.28
C SER A 145 1.55 23.17 18.33
N ARG A 146 1.82 22.12 19.14
CA ARG A 146 2.83 22.13 20.21
C ARG A 146 4.11 21.42 19.83
N CYS A 147 4.16 20.82 18.63
CA CYS A 147 5.32 20.05 18.18
C CYS A 147 5.99 20.73 16.98
N LEU A 148 7.30 20.66 16.93
CA LEU A 148 8.06 21.01 15.73
C LEU A 148 7.98 19.85 14.74
N GLN A 149 7.28 20.08 13.62
CA GLN A 149 6.91 19.02 12.67
C GLN A 149 7.96 18.86 11.57
N PHE A 150 8.36 17.61 11.32
CA PHE A 150 9.26 17.22 10.24
C PHE A 150 8.63 16.08 9.42
N HIS A 151 8.43 16.35 8.13
CA HIS A 151 7.93 15.34 7.22
C HIS A 151 9.09 14.66 6.49
N LEU A 152 9.18 13.32 6.61
CA LEU A 152 10.13 12.48 5.90
C LEU A 152 9.45 11.95 4.63
N LYS A 153 10.05 12.24 3.50
CA LYS A 153 9.57 11.74 2.21
C LYS A 153 9.96 10.26 2.05
N ALA A 154 9.18 9.53 1.29
CA ALA A 154 9.56 8.21 0.81
C ALA A 154 10.87 8.33 0.00
N LEU A 155 11.71 7.32 0.07
CA LEU A 155 12.98 7.29 -0.64
C LEU A 155 12.75 6.97 -2.12
N ASP A 156 13.53 7.57 -2.99
CA ASP A 156 13.54 7.26 -4.41
C ASP A 156 14.18 5.88 -4.65
N VAL A 157 13.75 5.20 -5.70
CA VAL A 157 14.28 3.88 -6.10
C VAL A 157 15.82 3.91 -6.18
N GLU A 158 16.39 4.98 -6.77
CA GLU A 158 17.83 5.13 -6.91
C GLU A 158 18.55 5.28 -5.56
N GLN A 159 17.94 5.99 -4.61
CA GLN A 159 18.49 6.14 -3.25
C GLN A 159 18.53 4.79 -2.53
N ILE A 160 17.45 4.01 -2.66
CA ILE A 160 17.37 2.67 -2.06
C ILE A 160 18.39 1.74 -2.74
N ARG A 161 18.44 1.70 -4.08
CA ARG A 161 19.39 0.88 -4.84
C ARG A 161 20.83 1.16 -4.41
N HIS A 162 21.19 2.44 -4.34
CA HIS A 162 22.56 2.85 -3.96
C HIS A 162 22.88 2.44 -2.50
N GLN A 163 21.90 2.55 -1.60
CA GLN A 163 22.08 2.13 -0.20
C GLN A 163 22.25 0.61 -0.08
N LEU A 164 21.45 -0.18 -0.83
CA LEU A 164 21.59 -1.63 -0.87
C LEU A 164 22.95 -2.05 -1.43
N GLU A 165 23.38 -1.41 -2.53
CA GLU A 165 24.69 -1.63 -3.13
C GLU A 165 25.83 -1.36 -2.14
N HIS A 166 25.75 -0.26 -1.40
CA HIS A 166 26.73 0.10 -0.37
C HIS A 166 26.81 -0.97 0.73
N ILE A 167 25.64 -1.43 1.26
CA ILE A 167 25.57 -2.43 2.32
C ILE A 167 26.14 -3.77 1.86
N LEU A 168 25.71 -4.25 0.66
CA LEU A 168 26.16 -5.55 0.14
C LEU A 168 27.66 -5.56 -0.18
N ASN A 169 28.21 -4.41 -0.64
CA ASN A 169 29.65 -4.26 -0.83
C ASN A 169 30.42 -4.34 0.51
N GLU A 170 29.91 -3.69 1.55
CA GLU A 170 30.50 -3.74 2.91
C GLU A 170 30.45 -5.15 3.52
N GLU A 171 29.38 -5.89 3.24
CA GLU A 171 29.17 -7.26 3.69
C GLU A 171 29.83 -8.30 2.77
N HIS A 172 30.42 -7.87 1.66
CA HIS A 172 31.09 -8.70 0.66
C HIS A 172 30.17 -9.75 0.01
N ILE A 173 28.91 -9.39 -0.22
CA ILE A 173 27.89 -10.24 -0.83
C ILE A 173 27.84 -9.94 -2.35
N ALA A 174 27.96 -10.99 -3.16
CA ALA A 174 27.86 -10.88 -4.61
C ALA A 174 26.42 -10.49 -5.02
N HIS A 175 26.27 -9.49 -5.87
CA HIS A 175 24.98 -8.97 -6.27
C HIS A 175 24.97 -8.46 -7.71
N GLU A 176 23.83 -8.53 -8.36
CA GLU A 176 23.61 -7.97 -9.71
C GLU A 176 22.89 -6.62 -9.60
N PRO A 177 23.32 -5.61 -10.37
CA PRO A 177 22.67 -4.27 -10.32
C PRO A 177 21.17 -4.30 -10.63
N ARG A 178 20.74 -5.19 -11.55
CA ARG A 178 19.33 -5.36 -11.89
C ARG A 178 18.53 -5.96 -10.75
N ALA A 179 19.09 -6.90 -9.99
CA ALA A 179 18.46 -7.46 -8.80
C ALA A 179 18.17 -6.38 -7.74
N LEU A 180 19.16 -5.49 -7.51
CA LEU A 180 19.00 -4.38 -6.57
C LEU A 180 17.91 -3.41 -7.01
N GLN A 181 17.77 -3.20 -8.31
CA GLN A 181 16.73 -2.35 -8.87
C GLN A 181 15.33 -2.93 -8.65
N LEU A 182 15.17 -4.26 -8.83
CA LEU A 182 13.91 -4.96 -8.56
C LEU A 182 13.54 -4.86 -7.07
N LEU A 183 14.49 -5.10 -6.18
CA LEU A 183 14.30 -4.99 -4.73
C LEU A 183 13.92 -3.54 -4.33
N ALA A 184 14.60 -2.55 -4.89
CA ALA A 184 14.34 -1.14 -4.61
C ALA A 184 12.94 -0.70 -5.08
N ARG A 185 12.48 -1.21 -6.23
CA ARG A 185 11.11 -0.98 -6.73
C ARG A 185 10.07 -1.64 -5.80
N ALA A 186 10.28 -2.91 -5.45
CA ALA A 186 9.36 -3.68 -4.60
C ALA A 186 9.22 -3.08 -3.20
N ALA A 187 10.22 -2.36 -2.73
CA ALA A 187 10.22 -1.71 -1.41
C ALA A 187 9.34 -0.45 -1.31
N GLU A 188 8.83 0.08 -2.41
CA GLU A 188 7.90 1.22 -2.47
C GLU A 188 8.34 2.44 -1.62
N GLY A 189 9.63 2.73 -1.60
CA GLY A 189 10.18 3.89 -0.88
C GLY A 189 10.52 3.62 0.59
N SER A 190 10.41 2.36 1.06
CA SER A 190 10.70 1.91 2.42
C SER A 190 12.06 1.22 2.47
N LEU A 191 13.05 1.82 3.13
CA LEU A 191 14.36 1.19 3.29
C LEU A 191 14.30 -0.08 4.17
N ARG A 192 13.42 -0.09 5.19
CA ARG A 192 13.21 -1.28 6.04
C ARG A 192 12.74 -2.48 5.22
N ASP A 193 11.75 -2.27 4.35
CA ASP A 193 11.19 -3.34 3.53
C ASP A 193 12.21 -3.76 2.46
N ALA A 194 12.97 -2.82 1.90
CA ALA A 194 14.10 -3.10 0.99
C ALA A 194 15.12 -4.04 1.62
N LEU A 195 15.55 -3.73 2.85
CA LEU A 195 16.51 -4.58 3.59
C LEU A 195 15.95 -5.96 3.88
N SER A 196 14.67 -6.04 4.30
CA SER A 196 14.02 -7.33 4.56
C SER A 196 13.92 -8.19 3.30
N LEU A 197 13.57 -7.59 2.16
CA LEU A 197 13.54 -8.28 0.87
C LEU A 197 14.95 -8.72 0.43
N THR A 198 15.97 -7.90 0.72
CA THR A 198 17.37 -8.23 0.42
C THR A 198 17.84 -9.42 1.25
N ASP A 199 17.51 -9.46 2.54
CA ASP A 199 17.81 -10.60 3.42
C ASP A 199 17.16 -11.89 2.90
N GLN A 200 15.90 -11.82 2.44
CA GLN A 200 15.20 -12.93 1.82
C GLN A 200 15.89 -13.38 0.53
N ALA A 201 16.32 -12.43 -0.30
CA ALA A 201 17.02 -12.74 -1.55
C ALA A 201 18.36 -13.43 -1.31
N ILE A 202 19.12 -12.98 -0.30
CA ILE A 202 20.38 -13.61 0.12
C ILE A 202 20.14 -15.04 0.59
N ALA A 203 19.11 -15.24 1.44
CA ALA A 203 18.75 -16.55 1.97
C ALA A 203 18.28 -17.54 0.88
N SER A 204 17.58 -17.03 -0.15
CA SER A 204 17.07 -17.84 -1.27
C SER A 204 18.16 -18.15 -2.32
N GLY A 205 19.16 -17.26 -2.43
CA GLY A 205 20.19 -17.30 -3.47
C GLY A 205 21.54 -17.87 -3.02
N ASP A 206 21.58 -18.70 -1.96
CA ASP A 206 22.81 -19.29 -1.40
C ASP A 206 23.91 -18.25 -1.10
N GLY A 207 23.51 -17.10 -0.56
CA GLY A 207 24.44 -16.05 -0.17
C GLY A 207 24.79 -15.05 -1.28
N GLN A 208 24.02 -15.02 -2.37
CA GLN A 208 24.20 -14.05 -3.46
C GLN A 208 22.84 -13.51 -3.92
N VAL A 209 22.85 -12.29 -4.48
CA VAL A 209 21.64 -11.60 -4.92
C VAL A 209 21.62 -11.58 -6.47
N SER A 210 21.02 -12.61 -7.08
CA SER A 210 20.88 -12.70 -8.53
C SER A 210 19.51 -12.19 -9.00
N THR A 211 19.45 -11.69 -10.23
CA THR A 211 18.22 -11.19 -10.85
C THR A 211 17.16 -12.29 -10.94
N GLN A 212 17.56 -13.49 -11.35
CA GLN A 212 16.65 -14.62 -11.47
C GLN A 212 16.06 -15.04 -10.13
N GLY A 213 16.88 -15.09 -9.07
CA GLY A 213 16.44 -15.43 -7.70
C GLY A 213 15.45 -14.39 -7.17
N VAL A 214 15.76 -13.10 -7.34
CA VAL A 214 14.91 -12.01 -6.91
C VAL A 214 13.57 -11.99 -7.68
N SER A 215 13.59 -12.17 -9.01
CA SER A 215 12.36 -12.23 -9.81
C SER A 215 11.45 -13.39 -9.39
N ALA A 216 12.04 -14.56 -9.16
CA ALA A 216 11.30 -15.73 -8.67
C ALA A 216 10.72 -15.50 -7.26
N MET A 217 11.49 -14.88 -6.36
CA MET A 217 11.07 -14.57 -4.99
C MET A 217 9.91 -13.55 -4.96
N LEU A 218 10.02 -12.51 -5.76
CA LEU A 218 9.00 -11.44 -5.84
C LEU A 218 7.77 -11.86 -6.66
N GLY A 219 7.85 -12.94 -7.44
CA GLY A 219 6.80 -13.34 -8.37
C GLY A 219 6.58 -12.32 -9.48
N THR A 220 7.62 -11.52 -9.78
CA THR A 220 7.53 -10.53 -10.84
C THR A 220 7.84 -11.17 -12.19
N LEU A 221 7.11 -10.75 -13.21
CA LEU A 221 7.46 -11.09 -14.57
C LEU A 221 8.76 -10.41 -14.98
N ASP A 222 9.51 -11.07 -15.83
CA ASP A 222 10.55 -10.41 -16.59
C ASP A 222 9.90 -9.33 -17.47
N ASP A 223 10.50 -8.16 -17.51
CA ASP A 223 10.06 -7.03 -18.38
C ASP A 223 9.77 -7.51 -19.81
N ASP A 224 10.51 -8.50 -20.28
CA ASP A 224 10.38 -9.09 -21.61
C ASP A 224 9.05 -9.83 -21.81
N GLN A 225 8.56 -10.52 -20.80
CA GLN A 225 7.29 -11.25 -20.85
C GLN A 225 6.09 -10.30 -20.80
N ALA A 226 6.16 -9.30 -19.92
CA ALA A 226 5.12 -8.27 -19.84
C ALA A 226 5.03 -7.49 -21.16
N LEU A 227 6.21 -7.18 -21.77
CA LEU A 227 6.27 -6.54 -23.07
C LEU A 227 5.68 -7.42 -24.17
N SER A 228 5.98 -8.72 -24.16
CA SER A 228 5.41 -9.69 -25.12
C SER A 228 3.89 -9.79 -25.04
N LEU A 229 3.32 -9.64 -23.84
CA LEU A 229 1.86 -9.56 -23.65
C LEU A 229 1.30 -8.26 -24.25
N VAL A 230 2.00 -7.13 -24.05
CA VAL A 230 1.60 -5.85 -24.65
C VAL A 230 1.67 -5.94 -26.19
N GLU A 231 2.72 -6.55 -26.74
CA GLU A 231 2.86 -6.79 -28.18
C GLU A 231 1.69 -7.61 -28.73
N ALA A 232 1.42 -8.76 -28.09
CA ALA A 232 0.33 -9.66 -28.50
C ALA A 232 -1.04 -8.97 -28.43
N MET A 233 -1.23 -8.08 -27.46
CA MET A 233 -2.45 -7.27 -27.31
C MET A 233 -2.57 -6.25 -28.46
N VAL A 234 -1.46 -5.58 -28.81
CA VAL A 234 -1.40 -4.60 -29.91
C VAL A 234 -1.61 -5.27 -31.27
N GLU A 235 -1.07 -6.48 -31.47
CA GLU A 235 -1.27 -7.31 -32.67
C GLU A 235 -2.70 -7.88 -32.76
N ALA A 236 -3.52 -7.68 -31.72
CA ALA A 236 -4.86 -8.27 -31.59
C ALA A 236 -4.85 -9.81 -31.68
N ASN A 237 -3.74 -10.43 -31.26
CA ASN A 237 -3.55 -11.88 -31.34
C ASN A 237 -4.00 -12.55 -30.03
N GLY A 238 -5.28 -12.90 -29.97
CA GLY A 238 -5.89 -13.52 -28.79
C GLY A 238 -5.27 -14.88 -28.42
N GLU A 239 -4.87 -15.68 -29.42
CA GLU A 239 -4.23 -16.98 -29.16
C GLU A 239 -2.87 -16.80 -28.45
N ARG A 240 -2.07 -15.86 -28.94
CA ARG A 240 -0.76 -15.51 -28.34
C ARG A 240 -0.93 -14.95 -26.93
N VAL A 241 -1.92 -14.10 -26.70
CA VAL A 241 -2.24 -13.56 -25.36
C VAL A 241 -2.57 -14.71 -24.39
N MET A 242 -3.44 -15.64 -24.80
CA MET A 242 -3.83 -16.77 -23.94
C MET A 242 -2.67 -17.74 -23.70
N ALA A 243 -1.80 -17.96 -24.67
CA ALA A 243 -0.58 -18.78 -24.50
C ALA A 243 0.37 -18.15 -23.44
N LEU A 244 0.61 -16.84 -23.53
CA LEU A 244 1.46 -16.11 -22.58
C LEU A 244 0.85 -16.10 -21.16
N ILE A 245 -0.48 -15.98 -21.03
CA ILE A 245 -1.18 -16.09 -19.73
C ILE A 245 -0.99 -17.49 -19.13
N ASN A 246 -1.10 -18.55 -19.94
CA ASN A 246 -0.89 -19.93 -19.49
C ASN A 246 0.55 -20.13 -19.00
N GLU A 247 1.53 -19.57 -19.69
CA GLU A 247 2.94 -19.61 -19.29
C GLU A 247 3.14 -18.83 -17.97
N ALA A 248 2.56 -17.66 -17.82
CA ALA A 248 2.56 -16.85 -16.60
C ALA A 248 1.94 -17.64 -15.42
N ALA A 249 0.81 -18.32 -15.65
CA ALA A 249 0.14 -19.17 -14.66
C ALA A 249 1.03 -20.33 -14.20
N ALA A 250 1.73 -20.99 -15.15
CA ALA A 250 2.64 -22.11 -14.84
C ALA A 250 3.82 -21.70 -13.95
N ARG A 251 4.23 -20.41 -14.03
CA ARG A 251 5.30 -19.84 -13.20
C ARG A 251 4.81 -19.34 -11.84
N GLY A 252 3.49 -19.30 -11.61
CA GLY A 252 2.90 -18.85 -10.35
C GLY A 252 2.96 -17.34 -10.13
N ILE A 253 2.88 -16.56 -11.20
CA ILE A 253 3.02 -15.09 -11.18
C ILE A 253 1.84 -14.45 -10.44
N GLU A 254 2.10 -13.35 -9.73
CA GLU A 254 1.05 -12.57 -9.12
C GLU A 254 0.31 -11.73 -10.16
N TRP A 255 -0.99 -11.94 -10.28
CA TRP A 255 -1.84 -11.37 -11.33
C TRP A 255 -1.96 -9.85 -11.26
N GLU A 256 -1.97 -9.28 -10.06
CA GLU A 256 -2.00 -7.82 -9.89
C GLU A 256 -0.67 -7.20 -10.35
N ALA A 257 0.46 -7.83 -10.01
CA ALA A 257 1.78 -7.37 -10.43
C ALA A 257 1.93 -7.36 -11.96
N LEU A 258 1.38 -8.39 -12.64
CA LEU A 258 1.32 -8.44 -14.10
C LEU A 258 0.64 -7.20 -14.70
N LEU A 259 -0.55 -6.85 -14.20
CA LEU A 259 -1.29 -5.68 -14.69
C LEU A 259 -0.54 -4.36 -14.40
N VAL A 260 0.13 -4.27 -13.25
CA VAL A 260 0.93 -3.10 -12.87
C VAL A 260 2.11 -2.94 -13.83
N GLU A 261 2.81 -4.02 -14.17
CA GLU A 261 3.95 -3.98 -15.08
C GLU A 261 3.51 -3.60 -16.50
N MET A 262 2.40 -4.18 -17.00
CA MET A 262 1.83 -3.80 -18.29
C MET A 262 1.44 -2.31 -18.33
N LEU A 263 0.83 -1.79 -17.26
CA LEU A 263 0.50 -0.36 -17.12
C LEU A 263 1.76 0.52 -17.17
N GLY A 264 2.81 0.09 -16.49
CA GLY A 264 4.11 0.75 -16.50
C GLY A 264 4.73 0.81 -17.90
N LEU A 265 4.65 -0.30 -18.64
CA LEU A 265 5.15 -0.36 -20.03
C LEU A 265 4.34 0.56 -20.96
N LEU A 266 3.01 0.53 -20.89
CA LEU A 266 2.15 1.42 -21.70
C LEU A 266 2.43 2.90 -21.40
N HIS A 267 2.63 3.24 -20.12
CA HIS A 267 3.00 4.60 -19.72
C HIS A 267 4.34 5.00 -20.35
N ARG A 268 5.35 4.13 -20.29
CA ARG A 268 6.66 4.39 -20.88
C ARG A 268 6.58 4.54 -22.40
N ILE A 269 5.81 3.67 -23.07
CA ILE A 269 5.57 3.76 -24.51
C ILE A 269 4.96 5.13 -24.87
N ALA A 270 3.94 5.57 -24.09
CA ALA A 270 3.33 6.89 -24.29
C ALA A 270 4.35 8.03 -24.08
N MET A 271 5.23 7.92 -23.07
CA MET A 271 6.28 8.90 -22.84
C MET A 271 7.29 8.96 -23.99
N VAL A 272 7.67 7.80 -24.55
CA VAL A 272 8.58 7.71 -25.71
C VAL A 272 7.95 8.36 -26.94
N GLN A 273 6.64 8.25 -27.14
CA GLN A 273 5.94 8.95 -28.24
C GLN A 273 6.06 10.48 -28.13
N LEU A 274 6.02 11.01 -26.90
CA LEU A 274 6.14 12.45 -26.64
C LEU A 274 7.59 12.92 -26.65
N SER A 275 8.48 12.13 -26.07
CA SER A 275 9.90 12.45 -25.95
C SER A 275 10.76 11.19 -26.13
N PRO A 276 11.35 10.99 -27.31
CA PRO A 276 12.18 9.80 -27.56
C PRO A 276 13.39 9.64 -26.64
N ALA A 277 13.80 10.71 -25.95
CA ALA A 277 14.90 10.69 -24.98
C ALA A 277 14.44 10.32 -23.54
N ALA A 278 13.16 10.07 -23.33
CA ALA A 278 12.59 9.82 -21.99
C ALA A 278 12.91 8.43 -21.43
N LEU A 279 13.44 7.51 -22.23
CA LEU A 279 13.88 6.20 -21.74
C LEU A 279 15.15 6.35 -20.91
N GLY A 280 15.07 5.96 -19.65
CA GLY A 280 16.24 5.83 -18.78
C GLY A 280 17.08 4.60 -19.15
N ASN A 281 18.27 4.52 -18.59
CA ASN A 281 19.21 3.41 -18.84
C ASN A 281 18.71 2.04 -18.33
N ASP A 282 17.66 2.04 -17.56
CA ASP A 282 17.13 0.85 -16.86
C ASP A 282 16.53 -0.21 -17.78
N MET A 283 16.20 0.18 -19.01
CA MET A 283 15.42 -0.66 -19.93
C MET A 283 16.17 -0.97 -21.23
N ALA A 284 17.50 -0.90 -21.19
CA ALA A 284 18.36 -1.07 -22.39
C ALA A 284 18.06 -2.37 -23.17
N ALA A 285 17.71 -3.46 -22.47
CA ALA A 285 17.44 -4.76 -23.10
C ALA A 285 16.18 -4.76 -23.97
N ILE A 286 15.15 -3.99 -23.59
CA ILE A 286 13.85 -3.96 -24.30
C ILE A 286 13.58 -2.61 -24.97
N GLU A 287 14.55 -1.69 -24.91
CA GLU A 287 14.42 -0.33 -25.45
C GLU A 287 14.05 -0.31 -26.94
N LEU A 288 14.70 -1.14 -27.72
CA LEU A 288 14.45 -1.23 -29.17
C LEU A 288 12.99 -1.63 -29.46
N ARG A 289 12.51 -2.66 -28.79
CA ARG A 289 11.12 -3.15 -28.95
C ARG A 289 10.11 -2.09 -28.50
N MET A 290 10.37 -1.42 -27.36
CA MET A 290 9.50 -0.33 -26.88
C MET A 290 9.45 0.85 -27.87
N ARG A 291 10.58 1.21 -28.48
CA ARG A 291 10.63 2.28 -29.50
C ARG A 291 9.85 1.88 -30.77
N GLU A 292 9.92 0.61 -31.14
CA GLU A 292 9.16 0.06 -32.26
C GLU A 292 7.65 0.10 -31.99
N LEU A 293 7.24 -0.35 -30.80
CA LEU A 293 5.84 -0.26 -30.35
C LEU A 293 5.35 1.20 -30.31
N ALA A 294 6.19 2.12 -29.80
CA ALA A 294 5.83 3.54 -29.74
C ALA A 294 5.58 4.16 -31.11
N ARG A 295 6.22 3.63 -32.18
CA ARG A 295 5.98 4.07 -33.57
C ARG A 295 4.75 3.42 -34.19
N THR A 296 4.45 2.19 -33.77
CA THR A 296 3.39 1.36 -34.39
C THR A 296 2.01 1.65 -33.80
N ILE A 297 1.92 1.89 -32.49
CA ILE A 297 0.64 2.05 -31.80
C ILE A 297 0.16 3.51 -31.89
N PRO A 298 -1.09 3.75 -32.33
CA PRO A 298 -1.69 5.09 -32.22
C PRO A 298 -1.78 5.55 -30.77
N PRO A 299 -1.54 6.85 -30.45
CA PRO A 299 -1.65 7.36 -29.08
C PRO A 299 -3.02 7.13 -28.44
N THR A 300 -4.10 7.14 -29.23
CA THR A 300 -5.47 6.85 -28.78
C THR A 300 -5.59 5.44 -28.22
N ASP A 301 -4.96 4.47 -28.88
CA ASP A 301 -5.05 3.06 -28.51
C ASP A 301 -4.24 2.78 -27.22
N ILE A 302 -3.09 3.44 -27.04
CA ILE A 302 -2.33 3.37 -25.80
C ILE A 302 -3.20 3.84 -24.60
N GLN A 303 -3.92 4.96 -24.78
CA GLN A 303 -4.79 5.48 -23.73
C GLN A 303 -5.95 4.54 -23.44
N LEU A 304 -6.53 3.93 -24.48
CA LEU A 304 -7.60 2.95 -24.34
C LEU A 304 -7.12 1.70 -23.59
N TYR A 305 -5.96 1.16 -23.98
CA TYR A 305 -5.36 -0.01 -23.30
C TYR A 305 -5.02 0.31 -21.85
N TYR A 306 -4.40 1.46 -21.60
CA TYR A 306 -4.05 1.92 -20.27
C TYR A 306 -5.31 2.01 -19.38
N GLN A 307 -6.36 2.64 -19.88
CA GLN A 307 -7.64 2.79 -19.17
C GLN A 307 -8.29 1.42 -18.88
N THR A 308 -8.27 0.52 -19.87
CA THR A 308 -8.87 -0.82 -19.74
C THR A 308 -8.12 -1.63 -18.67
N LEU A 309 -6.79 -1.63 -18.69
CA LEU A 309 -5.97 -2.34 -17.70
C LEU A 309 -6.11 -1.73 -16.31
N LEU A 310 -6.21 -0.40 -16.20
CA LEU A 310 -6.39 0.31 -14.94
C LEU A 310 -7.74 -0.07 -14.28
N ILE A 311 -8.81 -0.14 -15.08
CA ILE A 311 -10.14 -0.59 -14.62
C ILE A 311 -10.06 -2.06 -14.21
N GLY A 312 -9.44 -2.90 -15.04
CA GLY A 312 -9.27 -4.33 -14.76
C GLY A 312 -8.53 -4.57 -13.44
N ARG A 313 -7.45 -3.82 -13.19
CA ARG A 313 -6.72 -3.87 -11.90
C ARG A 313 -7.63 -3.53 -10.73
N LYS A 314 -8.42 -2.47 -10.86
CA LYS A 314 -9.38 -2.03 -9.82
C LYS A 314 -10.46 -3.08 -9.55
N GLU A 315 -10.91 -3.79 -10.59
CA GLU A 315 -11.95 -4.82 -10.52
C GLU A 315 -11.40 -6.19 -10.06
N LEU A 316 -10.11 -6.40 -10.15
CA LEU A 316 -9.46 -7.69 -9.86
C LEU A 316 -9.82 -8.30 -8.49
N PRO A 317 -9.91 -7.54 -7.38
CA PRO A 317 -10.32 -8.09 -6.09
C PRO A 317 -11.77 -8.62 -6.08
N TYR A 318 -12.61 -8.22 -7.01
CA TYR A 318 -14.02 -8.61 -7.10
C TYR A 318 -14.25 -9.76 -8.10
N ALA A 319 -13.21 -10.16 -8.83
CA ALA A 319 -13.31 -11.28 -9.79
C ALA A 319 -13.47 -12.61 -9.04
N PRO A 320 -14.24 -13.56 -9.58
CA PRO A 320 -14.37 -14.89 -8.97
C PRO A 320 -13.03 -15.63 -8.80
N ASP A 321 -12.14 -15.43 -9.75
CA ASP A 321 -10.75 -15.88 -9.74
C ASP A 321 -9.87 -14.77 -10.33
N ARG A 322 -8.72 -14.51 -9.73
CA ARG A 322 -7.79 -13.46 -10.18
C ARG A 322 -7.31 -13.68 -11.61
N ARG A 323 -7.01 -14.93 -11.97
CA ARG A 323 -6.64 -15.29 -13.34
C ARG A 323 -7.74 -14.92 -14.33
N MET A 324 -8.98 -15.34 -14.05
CA MET A 324 -10.16 -15.00 -14.88
C MET A 324 -10.35 -13.49 -15.01
N GLY A 325 -10.10 -12.73 -13.93
CA GLY A 325 -10.15 -11.26 -13.94
C GLY A 325 -9.17 -10.64 -14.93
N VAL A 326 -7.93 -11.14 -14.96
CA VAL A 326 -6.90 -10.69 -15.92
C VAL A 326 -7.29 -11.11 -17.35
N GLU A 327 -7.68 -12.36 -17.56
CA GLU A 327 -8.14 -12.85 -18.88
C GLU A 327 -9.25 -11.96 -19.44
N MET A 328 -10.27 -11.67 -18.63
CA MET A 328 -11.40 -10.79 -19.05
C MET A 328 -10.94 -9.37 -19.35
N THR A 329 -9.97 -8.86 -18.60
CA THR A 329 -9.40 -7.52 -18.84
C THR A 329 -8.69 -7.45 -20.20
N LEU A 330 -7.87 -8.46 -20.49
CA LEU A 330 -7.13 -8.54 -21.77
C LEU A 330 -8.09 -8.80 -22.95
N LEU A 331 -9.08 -9.67 -22.77
CA LEU A 331 -10.13 -9.90 -23.79
C LEU A 331 -10.93 -8.62 -24.08
N ARG A 332 -11.20 -7.82 -23.04
CA ARG A 332 -11.86 -6.52 -23.20
C ARG A 332 -10.98 -5.56 -24.01
N ALA A 333 -9.69 -5.53 -23.75
CA ALA A 333 -8.71 -4.71 -24.51
C ALA A 333 -8.69 -5.14 -25.99
N LEU A 334 -8.67 -6.46 -26.26
CA LEU A 334 -8.71 -7.03 -27.61
C LEU A 334 -10.03 -6.72 -28.32
N ALA A 335 -11.17 -6.71 -27.61
CA ALA A 335 -12.49 -6.45 -28.19
C ALA A 335 -12.63 -5.02 -28.73
N PHE A 336 -11.86 -4.07 -28.19
CA PHE A 336 -11.87 -2.69 -28.66
C PHE A 336 -10.96 -2.45 -29.88
N HIS A 337 -10.19 -3.46 -30.29
CA HIS A 337 -9.36 -3.34 -31.49
C HIS A 337 -10.27 -3.32 -32.72
N PRO A 338 -10.09 -2.37 -33.65
CA PRO A 338 -10.93 -2.32 -34.87
C PRO A 338 -10.62 -3.51 -35.77
N ARG A 339 -11.42 -4.55 -35.66
CA ARG A 339 -11.34 -5.73 -36.54
C ARG A 339 -11.85 -5.39 -37.92
N MET A 340 -11.08 -5.71 -38.96
CA MET A 340 -11.67 -5.83 -40.27
C MET A 340 -12.76 -6.92 -40.22
N PRO A 341 -13.97 -6.66 -40.74
CA PRO A 341 -15.00 -7.66 -40.68
C PRO A 341 -14.49 -8.96 -41.30
N LEU A 342 -14.55 -10.02 -40.53
CA LEU A 342 -14.28 -11.37 -41.06
C LEU A 342 -15.17 -11.56 -42.28
N PRO A 343 -14.63 -12.02 -43.42
CA PRO A 343 -15.50 -12.37 -44.56
C PRO A 343 -16.53 -13.37 -44.03
N ASP A 344 -17.81 -13.08 -44.26
CA ASP A 344 -18.89 -13.96 -43.86
C ASP A 344 -18.56 -15.38 -44.34
N PRO A 345 -18.65 -16.39 -43.47
CA PRO A 345 -18.49 -17.76 -43.95
C PRO A 345 -19.47 -17.98 -45.08
N GLU A 346 -18.97 -18.35 -46.26
CA GLU A 346 -19.79 -18.63 -47.42
C GLU A 346 -20.84 -19.67 -47.02
N VAL A 347 -22.04 -19.20 -46.70
CA VAL A 347 -23.19 -20.07 -46.53
C VAL A 347 -23.42 -20.70 -47.91
N PRO A 348 -23.31 -22.02 -48.04
CA PRO A 348 -23.57 -22.64 -49.34
C PRO A 348 -24.97 -22.23 -49.77
N ARG A 349 -25.07 -21.39 -50.81
CA ARG A 349 -26.32 -21.02 -51.42
C ARG A 349 -26.90 -22.30 -52.04
N GLN A 350 -27.85 -22.90 -51.36
CA GLN A 350 -28.66 -23.96 -51.98
C GLN A 350 -29.31 -23.33 -53.21
N SER A 351 -28.86 -23.76 -54.35
CA SER A 351 -29.43 -23.41 -55.64
C SER A 351 -30.84 -24.00 -55.69
N PHE A 352 -31.83 -23.17 -55.45
CA PHE A 352 -33.22 -23.55 -55.76
C PHE A 352 -33.40 -23.51 -57.30
N ALA A 353 -33.66 -24.65 -57.87
CA ALA A 353 -33.97 -24.78 -59.31
C ALA A 353 -35.18 -23.90 -59.66
N PRO A 354 -35.17 -23.23 -60.82
CA PRO A 354 -36.26 -22.34 -61.18
C PRO A 354 -37.55 -23.17 -61.54
N VAL A 355 -38.64 -22.90 -60.80
CA VAL A 355 -39.98 -23.44 -61.11
C VAL A 355 -40.53 -22.61 -62.24
N ALA A 356 -41.01 -23.29 -63.31
CA ALA A 356 -41.57 -22.71 -64.51
C ALA A 356 -42.86 -21.89 -64.24
N PRO A 357 -43.10 -20.80 -64.97
CA PRO A 357 -44.21 -19.89 -64.71
C PRO A 357 -45.56 -20.50 -65.17
N THR A 358 -46.51 -20.57 -64.25
CA THR A 358 -47.92 -20.89 -64.58
C THR A 358 -48.69 -19.59 -64.79
N ALA A 359 -49.62 -19.67 -65.76
CA ALA A 359 -50.30 -18.58 -66.42
C ALA A 359 -50.99 -17.50 -65.56
N VAL A 360 -50.96 -16.35 -66.12
CA VAL A 360 -51.57 -15.08 -65.67
C VAL A 360 -53.12 -15.17 -65.61
N MET A 361 -53.71 -14.82 -64.47
CA MET A 361 -55.10 -14.42 -64.39
C MET A 361 -55.21 -12.95 -63.95
N THR A 362 -56.01 -12.21 -64.65
CA THR A 362 -56.23 -10.75 -64.53
C THR A 362 -56.81 -10.31 -63.18
N PRO A 363 -56.46 -9.16 -62.70
CA PRO A 363 -56.98 -8.71 -61.40
C PRO A 363 -58.33 -7.99 -61.56
N THR A 364 -59.29 -8.37 -60.70
CA THR A 364 -60.55 -7.65 -60.50
C THR A 364 -60.35 -6.54 -59.50
N GLN A 365 -60.78 -5.32 -59.83
CA GLN A 365 -60.72 -4.14 -59.01
C GLN A 365 -61.63 -4.24 -57.75
N VAL A 366 -61.11 -3.91 -56.60
CA VAL A 366 -61.86 -3.74 -55.34
C VAL A 366 -61.77 -2.25 -54.92
N PRO A 367 -62.87 -1.60 -54.49
CA PRO A 367 -62.91 -0.19 -54.18
C PRO A 367 -62.19 0.15 -52.86
N PRO A 368 -61.75 1.42 -52.67
CA PRO A 368 -60.87 1.81 -51.51
C PRO A 368 -61.65 1.90 -50.19
N GLN A 369 -61.10 1.28 -49.14
CA GLN A 369 -61.53 1.48 -47.75
C GLN A 369 -60.73 2.61 -47.06
N PRO A 370 -61.36 3.32 -46.11
CA PRO A 370 -60.72 4.46 -45.45
C PRO A 370 -59.62 4.06 -44.47
N GLN A 371 -58.58 4.87 -44.42
CA GLN A 371 -57.43 4.72 -43.58
C GLN A 371 -57.81 4.83 -42.11
N SER A 372 -57.52 3.84 -41.30
CA SER A 372 -57.62 3.86 -39.87
C SER A 372 -56.29 4.33 -39.25
N ALA A 373 -56.35 5.12 -38.17
CA ALA A 373 -55.25 5.72 -37.43
C ALA A 373 -54.27 4.67 -36.84
N PRO A 374 -53.00 5.08 -36.53
CA PRO A 374 -52.00 4.11 -36.08
C PRO A 374 -52.31 3.58 -34.67
N GLN A 375 -52.34 2.27 -34.54
CA GLN A 375 -52.47 1.57 -33.26
C GLN A 375 -51.18 1.71 -32.43
N GLN A 376 -51.35 2.12 -31.19
CA GLN A 376 -50.28 2.13 -30.19
C GLN A 376 -49.84 0.70 -29.85
N ALA A 377 -48.53 0.50 -29.75
CA ALA A 377 -47.93 -0.75 -29.36
C ALA A 377 -48.32 -1.16 -27.90
N PRO A 378 -48.52 -2.43 -27.59
CA PRO A 378 -48.92 -2.86 -26.26
C PRO A 378 -47.78 -2.62 -25.24
N THR A 379 -48.08 -1.84 -24.19
CA THR A 379 -47.21 -1.66 -23.02
C THR A 379 -47.20 -2.95 -22.19
N VAL A 380 -46.02 -3.55 -22.05
CA VAL A 380 -45.80 -4.69 -21.15
C VAL A 380 -45.84 -4.17 -19.72
N PRO A 381 -46.62 -4.74 -18.78
CA PRO A 381 -46.62 -4.29 -17.38
C PRO A 381 -45.29 -4.61 -16.69
N LEU A 382 -44.70 -3.60 -16.03
CA LEU A 382 -43.52 -3.73 -15.21
C LEU A 382 -43.77 -4.63 -13.98
N PRO A 383 -42.85 -5.45 -13.56
CA PRO A 383 -43.00 -6.25 -12.32
C PRO A 383 -43.24 -5.38 -11.09
N GLU A 384 -44.08 -5.84 -10.17
CA GLU A 384 -44.52 -5.11 -8.96
C GLU A 384 -43.38 -4.61 -8.08
N THR A 385 -42.26 -5.32 -8.07
CA THR A 385 -41.06 -4.95 -7.33
C THR A 385 -40.43 -3.64 -7.79
N THR A 386 -40.49 -3.34 -9.10
CA THR A 386 -39.89 -2.11 -9.65
C THR A 386 -40.71 -0.87 -9.28
N SER A 387 -42.05 -1.01 -9.23
CA SER A 387 -42.94 0.10 -8.85
C SER A 387 -42.81 0.47 -7.38
N GLN A 388 -42.57 -0.50 -6.49
CA GLN A 388 -42.31 -0.25 -5.04
C GLN A 388 -41.01 0.49 -4.81
N VAL A 389 -39.94 0.16 -5.53
CA VAL A 389 -38.64 0.83 -5.43
C VAL A 389 -38.73 2.29 -5.92
N LEU A 390 -39.46 2.55 -7.00
CA LEU A 390 -39.67 3.91 -7.49
C LEU A 390 -40.49 4.77 -6.52
N ALA A 391 -41.50 4.20 -5.88
CA ALA A 391 -42.32 4.87 -4.88
C ALA A 391 -41.48 5.22 -3.62
N ALA A 392 -40.65 4.29 -3.16
CA ALA A 392 -39.74 4.51 -2.02
C ALA A 392 -38.70 5.61 -2.32
N ARG A 393 -38.18 5.65 -3.53
CA ARG A 393 -37.22 6.71 -3.96
C ARG A 393 -37.88 8.10 -4.01
N GLN A 394 -39.11 8.20 -4.46
CA GLN A 394 -39.87 9.45 -4.45
C GLN A 394 -40.18 9.95 -3.03
N GLN A 395 -40.50 9.03 -2.10
CA GLN A 395 -40.69 9.41 -0.69
C GLN A 395 -39.41 9.93 -0.04
N LEU A 396 -38.25 9.30 -0.30
CA LEU A 396 -36.96 9.76 0.19
C LEU A 396 -36.59 11.16 -0.32
N GLN A 397 -36.88 11.46 -1.58
CA GLN A 397 -36.63 12.77 -2.17
C GLN A 397 -37.53 13.86 -1.53
N ARG A 398 -38.77 13.54 -1.18
CA ARG A 398 -39.70 14.48 -0.49
C ARG A 398 -39.21 14.79 0.94
N VAL A 399 -38.67 13.81 1.64
CA VAL A 399 -38.13 13.98 3.01
C VAL A 399 -36.85 14.85 2.97
N GLN A 400 -35.99 14.65 1.97
CA GLN A 400 -34.76 15.45 1.82
C GLN A 400 -35.01 16.89 1.38
N GLY A 401 -36.08 17.15 0.63
CA GLY A 401 -36.49 18.50 0.23
C GLY A 401 -37.05 19.34 1.38
N ALA A 402 -37.66 18.70 2.36
CA ALA A 402 -38.27 19.39 3.52
C ALA A 402 -37.25 19.87 4.58
N THR A 403 -36.02 19.33 4.57
CA THR A 403 -34.98 19.67 5.55
C THR A 403 -34.15 20.93 5.18
N LYS A 404 -34.30 21.44 3.96
CA LYS A 404 -33.50 22.60 3.50
C LYS A 404 -34.12 23.98 3.72
N ALA A 405 -35.32 24.08 4.32
CA ALA A 405 -36.06 25.36 4.41
C ALA A 405 -36.40 25.77 5.83
N LYS A 406 -35.49 25.67 6.82
CA LYS A 406 -35.65 26.38 8.11
C LYS A 406 -34.29 26.55 8.80
N LYS A 407 -33.69 27.70 8.59
CA LYS A 407 -32.61 28.23 9.41
C LYS A 407 -32.83 29.69 9.69
N SER A 408 -33.52 30.01 10.80
CA SER A 408 -33.42 31.28 11.46
C SER A 408 -33.95 31.24 12.90
N GLU A 409 -33.06 31.64 13.80
CA GLU A 409 -33.14 32.18 15.15
C GLU A 409 -33.59 31.32 16.36
N PRO A 410 -32.96 31.58 17.54
CA PRO A 410 -33.17 30.80 18.76
C PRO A 410 -34.13 31.47 19.75
N ALA A 411 -34.98 30.70 20.39
CA ALA A 411 -35.71 31.13 21.60
C ALA A 411 -35.98 29.98 22.56
N ALA A 412 -35.54 30.18 23.77
CA ALA A 412 -35.99 29.70 25.09
C ALA A 412 -36.44 28.24 25.31
N ALA A 413 -35.85 27.69 26.34
CA ALA A 413 -36.08 26.39 26.96
C ALA A 413 -37.54 26.08 27.33
N THR A 414 -38.00 24.85 27.06
CA THR A 414 -39.13 24.25 27.77
C THR A 414 -39.00 22.72 27.80
N ARG A 415 -39.02 22.19 28.98
CA ARG A 415 -39.28 20.84 29.55
C ARG A 415 -39.25 19.59 28.64
N ALA A 416 -38.43 18.64 29.06
CA ALA A 416 -38.31 17.28 28.54
C ALA A 416 -39.58 16.44 28.71
N ARG A 417 -39.97 15.72 27.67
CA ARG A 417 -40.95 14.62 27.71
C ARG A 417 -40.26 13.29 28.02
N PRO A 418 -40.90 12.37 28.75
CA PRO A 418 -40.26 11.10 29.08
C PRO A 418 -40.13 10.15 27.89
N VAL A 419 -38.96 9.53 27.82
CA VAL A 419 -38.61 8.50 26.82
C VAL A 419 -39.32 7.19 27.17
N ASN A 420 -39.91 6.55 26.19
CA ASN A 420 -40.64 5.29 26.33
C ASN A 420 -39.64 4.12 26.49
N ASN A 421 -39.59 3.53 27.68
CA ASN A 421 -38.61 2.49 28.05
C ASN A 421 -38.86 1.10 27.43
N ALA A 422 -39.95 0.91 26.69
CA ALA A 422 -40.32 -0.38 26.12
C ALA A 422 -39.33 -0.92 25.02
N ALA A 423 -38.58 -0.03 24.41
CA ALA A 423 -37.57 -0.44 23.40
C ALA A 423 -36.25 -0.92 24.03
N LEU A 424 -35.89 -0.38 25.17
CA LEU A 424 -34.69 -0.79 25.95
C LEU A 424 -34.87 -2.15 26.62
N GLU A 425 -36.07 -2.46 27.10
CA GLU A 425 -36.36 -3.76 27.69
C GLU A 425 -36.32 -4.90 26.66
N ARG A 426 -36.69 -4.65 25.40
CA ARG A 426 -36.61 -5.66 24.34
C ARG A 426 -35.17 -5.98 23.93
N LEU A 427 -34.25 -5.03 24.03
CA LEU A 427 -32.83 -5.25 23.77
C LEU A 427 -32.16 -6.04 24.93
N ALA A 428 -32.54 -5.79 26.17
CA ALA A 428 -32.00 -6.52 27.30
C ALA A 428 -32.40 -8.00 27.28
N SER A 429 -33.63 -8.33 26.85
CA SER A 429 -34.10 -9.73 26.80
C SER A 429 -33.42 -10.58 25.69
N VAL A 430 -32.77 -9.95 24.70
CA VAL A 430 -32.03 -10.67 23.65
C VAL A 430 -30.61 -11.02 24.13
N THR A 431 -30.00 -10.16 24.97
CA THR A 431 -28.66 -10.44 25.53
C THR A 431 -28.68 -11.56 26.55
N ASP A 432 -29.72 -11.69 27.33
CA ASP A 432 -29.84 -12.78 28.31
C ASP A 432 -30.04 -14.17 27.67
N ARG A 433 -30.62 -14.24 26.47
CA ARG A 433 -30.81 -15.52 25.76
C ARG A 433 -29.51 -16.08 25.14
N VAL A 434 -28.49 -15.25 24.92
CA VAL A 434 -27.22 -15.70 24.38
C VAL A 434 -26.28 -16.27 25.44
N GLN A 435 -26.49 -15.93 26.72
CA GLN A 435 -25.64 -16.40 27.83
C GLN A 435 -26.07 -17.75 28.46
N ALA A 436 -27.19 -18.33 28.05
CA ALA A 436 -27.74 -19.55 28.67
C ALA A 436 -27.53 -20.84 27.87
N ARG A 437 -26.39 -21.01 27.20
CA ARG A 437 -25.99 -22.32 26.63
C ARG A 437 -24.88 -22.93 27.48
N PRO A 438 -25.06 -24.11 28.08
CA PRO A 438 -23.98 -24.77 28.83
C PRO A 438 -22.95 -25.35 27.88
N VAL A 439 -21.67 -25.02 28.14
CA VAL A 439 -20.52 -25.60 27.47
C VAL A 439 -20.28 -27.01 28.06
N PRO A 440 -20.13 -28.07 27.26
CA PRO A 440 -19.78 -29.37 27.80
C PRO A 440 -18.33 -29.36 28.29
N SER A 441 -18.14 -29.62 29.56
CA SER A 441 -16.84 -29.88 30.16
C SER A 441 -16.43 -31.33 29.89
N ALA A 442 -15.40 -31.55 29.16
CA ALA A 442 -14.42 -32.63 29.34
C ALA A 442 -13.47 -32.75 28.15
N LEU A 443 -12.26 -32.30 28.36
CA LEU A 443 -11.11 -32.83 27.64
C LEU A 443 -9.91 -32.84 28.59
N GLU A 444 -9.45 -34.06 28.89
CA GLU A 444 -8.32 -34.35 29.75
C GLU A 444 -7.03 -33.63 29.32
N LYS A 445 -6.29 -33.15 30.29
CA LYS A 445 -4.99 -32.53 30.17
C LYS A 445 -3.92 -33.55 29.76
N ALA A 446 -3.39 -33.43 28.56
CA ALA A 446 -2.13 -34.07 28.19
C ALA A 446 -0.94 -33.18 28.65
N PRO A 447 0.15 -33.75 29.16
CA PRO A 447 1.28 -32.97 29.65
C PRO A 447 2.08 -32.34 28.50
N ALA A 448 2.26 -31.04 28.56
CA ALA A 448 3.09 -30.30 27.61
C ALA A 448 4.58 -30.54 27.88
N LYS A 449 5.26 -31.21 26.96
CA LYS A 449 6.73 -31.21 26.91
C LYS A 449 7.19 -29.87 26.34
N LYS A 450 7.69 -29.01 27.21
CA LYS A 450 8.45 -27.82 26.84
C LYS A 450 9.89 -28.24 26.53
N GLU A 451 10.21 -28.45 25.28
CA GLU A 451 11.60 -28.45 24.83
C GLU A 451 11.97 -27.01 24.46
N ALA A 452 12.72 -26.37 25.34
CA ALA A 452 13.34 -25.09 25.10
C ALA A 452 14.54 -25.29 24.16
N TYR A 453 14.42 -24.81 22.92
CA TYR A 453 15.57 -24.69 22.01
C TYR A 453 16.50 -23.64 22.59
N ARG A 454 17.59 -24.09 23.19
CA ARG A 454 18.66 -23.25 23.71
C ARG A 454 19.72 -23.11 22.62
N TRP A 455 19.79 -21.97 22.00
CA TRP A 455 20.91 -21.60 21.12
C TRP A 455 22.21 -21.63 21.93
N LYS A 456 23.11 -22.54 21.58
CA LYS A 456 24.49 -22.51 22.09
C LYS A 456 25.25 -21.49 21.27
N ALA A 457 25.58 -20.36 21.88
CA ALA A 457 26.57 -19.45 21.33
C ALA A 457 27.90 -20.18 21.23
N THR A 458 28.36 -20.43 20.03
CA THR A 458 29.72 -20.89 19.78
C THR A 458 30.68 -19.74 20.00
N THR A 459 31.43 -19.80 21.05
CA THR A 459 32.56 -18.91 21.32
C THR A 459 33.65 -19.16 20.28
N PRO A 460 34.18 -18.12 19.62
CA PRO A 460 35.34 -18.32 18.75
C PRO A 460 36.58 -18.51 19.60
N VAL A 461 37.26 -19.62 19.39
CA VAL A 461 38.57 -19.94 19.97
C VAL A 461 39.65 -19.30 19.12
N MET A 462 40.60 -18.75 19.80
CA MET A 462 41.98 -18.48 19.42
C MET A 462 42.41 -17.06 19.19
N GLN A 463 42.97 -16.52 20.28
CA GLN A 463 44.08 -15.59 20.23
C GLN A 463 45.38 -16.35 19.96
N GLN A 464 45.98 -16.22 18.81
CA GLN A 464 47.41 -16.52 18.61
C GLN A 464 48.15 -15.20 18.57
N LYS A 465 48.94 -15.01 19.67
CA LYS A 465 49.89 -13.91 19.74
C LYS A 465 51.08 -14.17 18.82
N UNK A 466 51.25 -13.60 17.82
CA UNK A 466 52.27 -13.61 17.14
C UNK A 466 53.24 -12.73 17.63
N LYS A 467 54.14 -13.14 17.99
CA LYS A 467 55.35 -12.39 18.36
C LYS A 467 55.98 -11.79 17.13
N TRP A 468 55.92 -10.51 16.98
CA TRP A 468 56.63 -9.77 15.95
C TRP A 468 58.07 -9.48 16.44
N SER A 469 59.12 -9.92 15.72
CA SER A 469 60.52 -9.63 15.98
C SER A 469 61.05 -8.74 14.83
N PRO A 470 61.61 -7.57 15.11
CA PRO A 470 62.15 -6.71 14.06
C PRO A 470 63.55 -7.18 13.64
N ARG A 471 63.71 -7.59 12.41
CA ARG A 471 65.05 -7.80 11.81
C ARG A 471 65.60 -6.42 11.38
N ARG A 472 66.72 -6.06 11.93
CA ARG A 472 67.58 -4.96 11.46
C ARG A 472 68.22 -5.39 10.15
N ARG A 473 68.11 -4.52 9.13
CA ARG A 473 68.96 -4.61 7.95
C ARG A 473 70.11 -3.61 8.14
N ARG A 474 71.34 -4.06 7.79
CA ARG A 474 72.50 -3.20 7.48
C ARG A 474 72.36 -2.64 6.07
#